data_06d25a12eb87a84adf629913f0d47374
#
_entry.id   06d25a12eb87a84adf629913f0d47374
#
_cell.length_a   1.000
_cell.length_b   1.000
_cell.length_c   1.000
_cell.angle_alpha   90.00
_cell.angle_beta   90.00
_cell.angle_gamma   90.00
#
_symmetry.space_group_name_H-M   'P 1'
#
loop_
_entity.id
_entity.type
_entity.pdbx_description
1 polymer ?
#
loop_
_entity_poly.entity_id
_entity_poly.type
_entity_poly.pdbx_seq_one_letter_code
_entity_poly.pdbx_strand_id
1 'polypeptide(L)'
;MKIGAQMFTVRDFCKDLNGISESLSKIADIGYKYVQVSGTCDYDPKWMKAELDKNGLKCVLTHTSAEKLLADPKKIAEDHDILDCRCVGLGWFTHDQEREVDSTEYFLKTYTPFAQELKKYGKYFMYHNHDQEFKKIDNVAVMQILADRMPADLMGF
;
A
#
# COMPACT_ATOMS: atom_id res chain seq x y z
N MET A 1 -6.62 -1.43 -20.69
CA MET A 1 -5.66 -1.21 -19.59
C MET A 1 -6.31 -0.22 -18.63
N LYS A 2 -6.26 -0.46 -17.30
CA LYS A 2 -6.76 0.47 -16.29
C LYS A 2 -5.58 1.28 -15.79
N ILE A 3 -5.68 2.61 -15.78
CA ILE A 3 -4.65 3.53 -15.30
C ILE A 3 -5.23 4.26 -14.09
N GLY A 4 -4.46 4.36 -13.01
CA GLY A 4 -4.82 5.06 -11.78
C GLY A 4 -3.79 6.13 -11.41
N ALA A 5 -4.21 7.11 -10.62
CA ALA A 5 -3.32 8.11 -10.05
C ALA A 5 -2.77 7.61 -8.70
N GLN A 6 -1.47 7.76 -8.50
CA GLN A 6 -0.83 7.55 -7.20
C GLN A 6 -0.82 8.89 -6.44
N MET A 7 -1.57 8.97 -5.34
CA MET A 7 -1.72 10.23 -4.60
C MET A 7 -0.43 10.71 -3.93
N PHE A 8 0.56 9.84 -3.74
CA PHE A 8 1.87 10.24 -3.24
C PHE A 8 2.54 11.31 -4.11
N THR A 9 2.23 11.35 -5.42
CA THR A 9 2.75 12.37 -6.34
C THR A 9 2.23 13.78 -6.03
N VAL A 10 1.09 13.87 -5.36
CA VAL A 10 0.44 15.12 -4.94
C VAL A 10 0.38 15.29 -3.42
N ARG A 11 1.20 14.52 -2.67
CA ARG A 11 1.21 14.46 -1.20
C ARG A 11 1.35 15.81 -0.52
N ASP A 12 2.01 16.77 -1.16
CA ASP A 12 2.20 18.11 -0.59
C ASP A 12 0.90 18.90 -0.49
N PHE A 13 -0.09 18.51 -1.26
CA PHE A 13 -1.46 19.07 -1.21
C PHE A 13 -2.41 18.26 -0.32
N CYS A 14 -2.00 17.09 0.19
CA CYS A 14 -2.82 16.19 0.97
C CYS A 14 -2.51 16.22 2.48
N LYS A 15 -2.12 17.39 3.01
CA LYS A 15 -1.72 17.57 4.41
C LYS A 15 -2.90 17.73 5.37
N ASP A 16 -4.09 17.98 4.85
CA ASP A 16 -5.35 18.04 5.57
C ASP A 16 -6.50 17.48 4.72
N LEU A 17 -7.67 17.32 5.32
CA LEU A 17 -8.85 16.74 4.66
C LEU A 17 -9.33 17.58 3.48
N ASN A 18 -9.24 18.91 3.55
CA ASN A 18 -9.62 19.79 2.44
C ASN A 18 -8.70 19.59 1.23
N GLY A 19 -7.39 19.53 1.47
CA GLY A 19 -6.41 19.26 0.43
C GLY A 19 -6.57 17.90 -0.23
N ILE A 20 -6.96 16.86 0.55
CA ILE A 20 -7.33 15.56 -0.01
C ILE A 20 -8.55 15.68 -0.91
N SER A 21 -9.64 16.33 -0.44
CA SER A 21 -10.88 16.52 -1.21
C SER A 21 -10.62 17.25 -2.54
N GLU A 22 -9.87 18.35 -2.51
CA GLU A 22 -9.49 19.10 -3.71
C GLU A 22 -8.62 18.27 -4.67
N SER A 23 -7.68 17.49 -4.14
CA SER A 23 -6.80 16.63 -4.94
C SER A 23 -7.59 15.53 -5.64
N LEU A 24 -8.53 14.89 -4.94
CA LEU A 24 -9.41 13.88 -5.53
C LEU A 24 -10.30 14.48 -6.65
N SER A 25 -10.85 15.68 -6.44
CA SER A 25 -11.61 16.37 -7.47
C SER A 25 -10.77 16.61 -8.73
N LYS A 26 -9.56 17.17 -8.58
CA LYS A 26 -8.64 17.42 -9.69
C LYS A 26 -8.24 16.15 -10.43
N ILE A 27 -7.98 15.07 -9.69
CA ILE A 27 -7.66 13.74 -10.25
C ILE A 27 -8.83 13.23 -11.11
N ALA A 28 -10.07 13.40 -10.64
CA ALA A 28 -11.26 13.01 -11.39
C ALA A 28 -11.49 13.88 -12.64
N ASP A 29 -11.26 15.19 -12.54
CA ASP A 29 -11.38 16.16 -13.65
C ASP A 29 -10.37 15.87 -14.77
N ILE A 30 -9.16 15.39 -14.43
CA ILE A 30 -8.16 14.91 -15.41
C ILE A 30 -8.67 13.67 -16.15
N GLY A 31 -9.60 12.93 -15.57
CA GLY A 31 -10.22 11.74 -16.19
C GLY A 31 -9.82 10.41 -15.57
N TYR A 32 -9.04 10.39 -14.48
CA TYR A 32 -8.76 9.16 -13.75
C TYR A 32 -10.02 8.56 -13.13
N LYS A 33 -10.06 7.23 -13.03
CA LYS A 33 -11.14 6.47 -12.38
C LYS A 33 -10.65 5.63 -11.21
N TYR A 34 -9.35 5.48 -11.09
CA TYR A 34 -8.70 4.68 -10.06
C TYR A 34 -7.63 5.51 -9.34
N VAL A 35 -7.52 5.32 -8.05
CA VAL A 35 -6.49 5.96 -7.22
C VAL A 35 -5.83 4.96 -6.30
N GLN A 36 -4.55 5.17 -6.06
CA GLN A 36 -3.83 4.62 -4.94
C GLN A 36 -3.77 5.68 -3.85
N VAL A 37 -4.42 5.43 -2.72
CA VAL A 37 -4.43 6.36 -1.59
C VAL A 37 -3.14 6.22 -0.81
N SER A 38 -2.29 7.25 -0.88
CA SER A 38 -0.95 7.26 -0.25
C SER A 38 -0.46 8.70 -0.04
N GLY A 39 0.36 8.92 0.99
CA GLY A 39 0.95 10.24 1.28
C GLY A 39 -0.07 11.29 1.74
N THR A 40 -1.15 10.87 2.36
CA THR A 40 -2.20 11.75 2.89
C THR A 40 -2.04 11.96 4.39
N CYS A 41 -2.69 12.97 4.96
CA CYS A 41 -2.96 13.00 6.39
C CYS A 41 -3.88 11.84 6.80
N ASP A 42 -4.01 11.61 8.10
CA ASP A 42 -4.95 10.63 8.64
C ASP A 42 -6.40 11.03 8.31
N TYR A 43 -7.22 10.03 8.00
CA TYR A 43 -8.63 10.20 7.64
C TYR A 43 -9.49 9.07 8.24
N ASP A 44 -10.77 9.35 8.41
CA ASP A 44 -11.77 8.32 8.66
C ASP A 44 -12.09 7.56 7.36
N PRO A 45 -12.10 6.21 7.34
CA PRO A 45 -12.34 5.43 6.11
C PRO A 45 -13.71 5.71 5.48
N LYS A 46 -14.76 6.01 6.26
CA LYS A 46 -16.08 6.35 5.71
C LYS A 46 -16.06 7.71 5.04
N TRP A 47 -15.35 8.68 5.62
CA TRP A 47 -15.16 10.00 5.02
C TRP A 47 -14.40 9.86 3.69
N MET A 48 -13.30 9.12 3.65
CA MET A 48 -12.53 8.90 2.43
C MET A 48 -13.38 8.20 1.36
N LYS A 49 -14.17 7.20 1.75
CA LYS A 49 -15.09 6.51 0.82
C LYS A 49 -16.11 7.49 0.22
N ALA A 50 -16.69 8.37 1.04
CA ALA A 50 -17.63 9.38 0.57
C ALA A 50 -16.99 10.36 -0.42
N GLU A 51 -15.76 10.80 -0.17
CA GLU A 51 -15.01 11.66 -1.09
C GLU A 51 -14.65 10.96 -2.42
N LEU A 52 -14.28 9.68 -2.36
CA LEU A 52 -14.03 8.88 -3.56
C LEU A 52 -15.31 8.72 -4.39
N ASP A 53 -16.43 8.38 -3.77
CA ASP A 53 -17.72 8.18 -4.44
C ASP A 53 -18.23 9.48 -5.07
N LYS A 54 -18.15 10.60 -4.36
CA LYS A 54 -18.50 11.94 -4.84
C LYS A 54 -17.78 12.28 -6.15
N ASN A 55 -16.53 11.85 -6.29
CA ASN A 55 -15.69 12.10 -7.45
C ASN A 55 -15.72 10.96 -8.49
N GLY A 56 -16.48 9.89 -8.28
CA GLY A 56 -16.53 8.73 -9.16
C GLY A 56 -15.20 7.96 -9.26
N LEU A 57 -14.39 8.03 -8.20
CA LEU A 57 -13.09 7.37 -8.08
C LEU A 57 -13.20 6.06 -7.30
N LYS A 58 -12.33 5.11 -7.61
CA LYS A 58 -12.19 3.83 -6.88
C LYS A 58 -10.79 3.71 -6.30
N CYS A 59 -10.71 3.44 -5.01
CA CYS A 59 -9.47 3.05 -4.37
C CYS A 59 -9.09 1.64 -4.81
N VAL A 60 -7.90 1.45 -5.36
CA VAL A 60 -7.40 0.14 -5.79
C VAL A 60 -6.28 -0.39 -4.91
N LEU A 61 -5.63 0.49 -4.16
CA LEU A 61 -4.52 0.20 -3.27
C LEU A 61 -4.37 1.35 -2.27
N THR A 62 -3.97 1.05 -1.05
CA THR A 62 -3.51 2.06 -0.08
C THR A 62 -2.02 1.87 0.21
N HIS A 63 -1.35 2.92 0.70
CA HIS A 63 -0.10 2.76 1.44
C HIS A 63 -0.34 3.11 2.90
N THR A 64 -0.14 2.15 3.77
CA THR A 64 -0.29 2.26 5.21
C THR A 64 1.07 2.08 5.87
N SER A 65 1.34 2.79 6.96
CA SER A 65 2.61 2.63 7.69
C SER A 65 2.73 1.22 8.28
N ALA A 66 3.96 0.72 8.37
CA ALA A 66 4.26 -0.59 8.95
C ALA A 66 3.66 -0.75 10.36
N GLU A 67 3.76 0.30 11.18
CA GLU A 67 3.22 0.33 12.53
C GLU A 67 1.70 0.07 12.55
N LYS A 68 0.93 0.80 11.73
CA LYS A 68 -0.53 0.63 11.63
C LYS A 68 -0.89 -0.75 11.07
N LEU A 69 -0.17 -1.23 10.06
CA LEU A 69 -0.42 -2.55 9.45
C LEU A 69 -0.27 -3.67 10.48
N LEU A 70 0.81 -3.65 11.25
CA LEU A 70 1.16 -4.73 12.19
C LEU A 70 0.41 -4.66 13.52
N ALA A 71 -0.11 -3.48 13.89
CA ALA A 71 -0.83 -3.29 15.14
C ALA A 71 -2.18 -4.04 15.15
N ASP A 72 -2.95 -3.96 14.09
CA ASP A 72 -4.27 -4.61 13.99
C ASP A 72 -4.64 -4.96 12.55
N PRO A 73 -4.21 -6.12 12.02
CA PRO A 73 -4.54 -6.56 10.67
C PRO A 73 -6.04 -6.68 10.39
N LYS A 74 -6.84 -7.01 11.42
CA LYS A 74 -8.30 -7.09 11.30
C LYS A 74 -8.90 -5.71 11.06
N LYS A 75 -8.50 -4.72 11.86
CA LYS A 75 -8.95 -3.33 11.69
C LYS A 75 -8.59 -2.79 10.31
N ILE A 76 -7.38 -3.08 9.84
CA ILE A 76 -6.94 -2.72 8.48
C ILE A 76 -7.86 -3.36 7.43
N ALA A 77 -8.22 -4.62 7.59
CA ALA A 77 -9.14 -5.29 6.66
C ALA A 77 -10.55 -4.67 6.68
N GLU A 78 -11.09 -4.35 7.86
CA GLU A 78 -12.38 -3.67 8.02
C GLU A 78 -12.38 -2.27 7.37
N ASP A 79 -11.31 -1.50 7.54
CA ASP A 79 -11.17 -0.19 6.89
C ASP A 79 -11.12 -0.30 5.36
N HIS A 80 -10.47 -1.35 4.85
CA HIS A 80 -10.44 -1.63 3.42
C HIS A 80 -11.77 -2.17 2.87
N ASP A 81 -12.61 -2.81 3.69
CA ASP A 81 -13.99 -3.15 3.31
C ASP A 81 -14.81 -1.87 3.12
N ILE A 82 -14.69 -0.90 4.02
CA ILE A 82 -15.34 0.40 3.88
C ILE A 82 -14.91 1.12 2.59
N LEU A 83 -13.62 1.06 2.24
CA LEU A 83 -13.06 1.68 1.04
C LEU A 83 -13.39 0.91 -0.27
N ASP A 84 -14.02 -0.26 -0.19
CA ASP A 84 -14.18 -1.18 -1.33
C ASP A 84 -12.83 -1.49 -2.01
N CYS A 85 -11.78 -1.62 -1.19
CA CYS A 85 -10.42 -1.84 -1.61
C CYS A 85 -9.92 -3.22 -1.16
N ARG A 86 -9.43 -4.02 -2.10
CA ARG A 86 -8.88 -5.33 -1.79
C ARG A 86 -7.42 -5.28 -1.40
N CYS A 87 -6.64 -4.38 -2.01
CA CYS A 87 -5.18 -4.36 -1.88
C CYS A 87 -4.75 -3.45 -0.74
N VAL A 88 -3.98 -4.01 0.19
CA VAL A 88 -3.39 -3.35 1.36
C VAL A 88 -1.90 -3.20 1.12
N GLY A 89 -1.40 -1.98 1.01
CA GLY A 89 -0.01 -1.73 0.63
C GLY A 89 0.88 -1.27 1.78
N LEU A 90 2.07 -1.83 1.81
CA LEU A 90 3.23 -1.28 2.52
C LEU A 90 4.02 -0.41 1.54
N GLY A 91 4.07 0.90 1.80
CA GLY A 91 4.70 1.86 0.89
C GLY A 91 6.21 1.97 1.00
N TRP A 92 6.79 1.53 2.11
CA TRP A 92 8.21 1.60 2.38
C TRP A 92 8.64 0.57 3.40
N PHE A 93 9.79 -0.04 3.15
CA PHE A 93 10.51 -0.85 4.12
C PHE A 93 11.99 -0.47 4.06
N THR A 94 12.61 -0.22 5.21
CA THR A 94 14.03 0.10 5.26
C THR A 94 14.82 -1.19 5.26
N HIS A 95 15.48 -1.49 4.15
CA HIS A 95 16.52 -2.51 4.10
C HIS A 95 17.81 -1.90 4.64
N ASP A 96 18.32 -2.44 5.75
CA ASP A 96 19.60 -2.04 6.30
C ASP A 96 20.72 -2.47 5.34
N GLN A 97 21.43 -1.49 4.80
CA GLN A 97 22.47 -1.74 3.79
C GLN A 97 23.67 -2.51 4.34
N GLU A 98 23.90 -2.44 5.65
CA GLU A 98 24.97 -3.19 6.33
C GLU A 98 24.53 -4.60 6.74
N ARG A 99 23.22 -4.87 6.74
CA ARG A 99 22.60 -6.14 7.15
C ARG A 99 21.54 -6.61 6.16
N GLU A 100 21.81 -6.56 4.87
CA GLU A 100 20.83 -6.86 3.82
C GLU A 100 20.18 -8.25 3.97
N VAL A 101 20.93 -9.26 4.36
CA VAL A 101 20.42 -10.61 4.63
C VAL A 101 19.45 -10.59 5.80
N ASP A 102 19.84 -9.98 6.91
CA ASP A 102 19.03 -9.92 8.13
C ASP A 102 17.75 -9.12 7.92
N SER A 103 17.79 -8.02 7.13
CA SER A 103 16.62 -7.22 6.84
C SER A 103 15.64 -7.93 5.92
N THR A 104 16.11 -8.71 4.95
CA THR A 104 15.27 -9.54 4.08
C THR A 104 14.60 -10.66 4.87
N GLU A 105 15.33 -11.34 5.75
CA GLU A 105 14.79 -12.35 6.67
C GLU A 105 13.76 -11.73 7.64
N TYR A 106 14.06 -10.55 8.17
CA TYR A 106 13.13 -9.83 9.02
C TYR A 106 11.84 -9.46 8.28
N PHE A 107 11.94 -8.99 7.03
CA PHE A 107 10.76 -8.71 6.19
C PHE A 107 9.90 -9.96 6.05
N LEU A 108 10.49 -11.07 5.61
CA LEU A 108 9.77 -12.33 5.39
C LEU A 108 9.12 -12.85 6.68
N LYS A 109 9.85 -12.85 7.78
CA LYS A 109 9.36 -13.29 9.10
C LYS A 109 8.20 -12.44 9.60
N THR A 110 8.22 -11.13 9.32
CA THR A 110 7.22 -10.18 9.79
C THR A 110 5.99 -10.18 8.88
N TYR A 111 6.19 -10.09 7.56
CA TYR A 111 5.08 -9.84 6.64
C TYR A 111 4.44 -11.09 6.06
N THR A 112 5.08 -12.27 6.14
CA THR A 112 4.40 -13.52 5.75
C THR A 112 3.20 -13.83 6.65
N PRO A 113 3.32 -13.85 8.00
CA PRO A 113 2.15 -14.07 8.85
C PRO A 113 1.12 -12.94 8.75
N PHE A 114 1.55 -11.69 8.56
CA PHE A 114 0.64 -10.56 8.31
C PHE A 114 -0.18 -10.78 7.04
N ALA A 115 0.45 -11.14 5.93
CA ALA A 115 -0.24 -11.41 4.66
C ALA A 115 -1.20 -12.61 4.75
N GLN A 116 -0.81 -13.66 5.51
CA GLN A 116 -1.68 -14.80 5.81
C GLN A 116 -2.92 -14.37 6.60
N GLU A 117 -2.76 -13.47 7.57
CA GLU A 117 -3.87 -12.93 8.33
C GLU A 117 -4.81 -12.10 7.46
N LEU A 118 -4.28 -11.16 6.65
CA LEU A 118 -5.06 -10.37 5.70
C LEU A 118 -5.87 -11.24 4.72
N LYS A 119 -5.28 -12.34 4.25
CA LYS A 119 -5.94 -13.28 3.33
C LYS A 119 -7.21 -13.89 3.94
N LYS A 120 -7.26 -14.13 5.26
CA LYS A 120 -8.46 -14.64 5.94
C LYS A 120 -9.65 -13.68 5.81
N TYR A 121 -9.37 -12.40 5.66
CA TYR A 121 -10.36 -11.33 5.44
C TYR A 121 -10.57 -11.00 3.95
N GLY A 122 -10.04 -11.81 3.04
CA GLY A 122 -10.18 -11.60 1.59
C GLY A 122 -9.34 -10.45 1.04
N LYS A 123 -8.39 -9.93 1.83
CA LYS A 123 -7.47 -8.86 1.42
C LYS A 123 -6.18 -9.44 0.84
N TYR A 124 -5.47 -8.61 0.07
CA TYR A 124 -4.23 -8.98 -0.59
C TYR A 124 -3.14 -7.98 -0.22
N PHE A 125 -2.01 -8.48 0.27
CA PHE A 125 -0.89 -7.64 0.65
C PHE A 125 -0.09 -7.22 -0.59
N MET A 126 0.25 -5.93 -0.69
CA MET A 126 1.07 -5.36 -1.76
C MET A 126 2.30 -4.69 -1.16
N TYR A 127 3.46 -4.99 -1.67
CA TYR A 127 4.70 -4.33 -1.30
C TYR A 127 5.14 -3.39 -2.42
N HIS A 128 5.32 -2.11 -2.11
CA HIS A 128 5.83 -1.12 -3.04
C HIS A 128 7.36 -1.10 -2.96
N ASN A 129 8.01 -1.65 -3.98
CA ASN A 129 9.47 -1.69 -4.07
C ASN A 129 10.06 -0.36 -4.56
N HIS A 130 11.33 -0.14 -4.24
CA HIS A 130 12.15 0.96 -4.71
C HIS A 130 13.42 0.41 -5.41
N ASP A 131 14.47 1.22 -5.51
CA ASP A 131 15.75 0.82 -6.09
C ASP A 131 16.55 -0.11 -5.15
N GLN A 132 16.36 0.02 -3.85
CA GLN A 132 17.06 -0.78 -2.85
C GLN A 132 16.80 -2.30 -2.98
N GLU A 133 15.60 -2.71 -3.43
CA GLU A 133 15.27 -4.12 -3.62
C GLU A 133 15.97 -4.74 -4.85
N PHE A 134 16.58 -3.93 -5.71
CA PHE A 134 17.41 -4.41 -6.81
C PHE A 134 18.88 -4.60 -6.44
N LYS A 135 19.29 -4.26 -5.21
CA LYS A 135 20.59 -4.65 -4.67
C LYS A 135 20.67 -6.17 -4.55
N LYS A 136 21.89 -6.69 -4.67
CA LYS A 136 22.13 -8.13 -4.70
C LYS A 136 22.76 -8.63 -3.41
N ILE A 137 22.22 -9.75 -2.92
CA ILE A 137 22.80 -10.60 -1.89
C ILE A 137 23.24 -11.87 -2.61
N ASP A 138 24.52 -12.25 -2.53
CA ASP A 138 25.08 -13.41 -3.21
C ASP A 138 24.70 -13.50 -4.71
N ASN A 139 24.77 -12.36 -5.41
CA ASN A 139 24.37 -12.19 -6.82
C ASN A 139 22.87 -12.31 -7.12
N VAL A 140 21.99 -12.45 -6.14
CA VAL A 140 20.53 -12.49 -6.28
C VAL A 140 19.93 -11.18 -5.78
N ALA A 141 19.07 -10.53 -6.56
CA ALA A 141 18.39 -9.30 -6.13
C ALA A 141 17.47 -9.59 -4.94
N VAL A 142 17.41 -8.69 -3.96
CA VAL A 142 16.46 -8.77 -2.83
C VAL A 142 15.04 -8.98 -3.33
N MET A 143 14.63 -8.25 -4.37
CA MET A 143 13.33 -8.41 -5.03
C MET A 143 13.06 -9.84 -5.47
N GLN A 144 14.06 -10.52 -6.06
CA GLN A 144 13.95 -11.92 -6.47
C GLN A 144 13.82 -12.84 -5.27
N ILE A 145 14.61 -12.61 -4.21
CA ILE A 145 14.52 -13.39 -2.95
C ILE A 145 13.12 -13.27 -2.34
N LEU A 146 12.57 -12.05 -2.29
CA LEU A 146 11.22 -11.81 -1.79
C LEU A 146 10.16 -12.52 -2.66
N ALA A 147 10.27 -12.43 -3.98
CA ALA A 147 9.34 -13.05 -4.91
C ALA A 147 9.38 -14.59 -4.85
N ASP A 148 10.56 -15.18 -4.66
CA ASP A 148 10.73 -16.63 -4.57
C ASP A 148 10.24 -17.21 -3.23
N ARG A 149 10.33 -16.43 -2.15
CA ARG A 149 10.06 -16.90 -0.80
C ARG A 149 8.70 -16.49 -0.23
N MET A 150 8.10 -15.44 -0.76
CA MET A 150 6.74 -15.02 -0.41
C MET A 150 5.76 -15.61 -1.44
N PRO A 151 4.80 -16.46 -1.02
CA PRO A 151 3.81 -17.02 -1.95
C PRO A 151 3.04 -15.94 -2.72
N ALA A 152 2.90 -16.11 -4.05
CA ALA A 152 2.25 -15.14 -4.92
C ALA A 152 0.75 -14.93 -4.62
N ASP A 153 0.13 -15.84 -3.89
CA ASP A 153 -1.25 -15.71 -3.41
C ASP A 153 -1.37 -14.94 -2.09
N LEU A 154 -0.25 -14.54 -1.51
CA LEU A 154 -0.15 -13.73 -0.29
C LEU A 154 0.29 -12.30 -0.59
N MET A 155 1.30 -12.12 -1.44
CA MET A 155 1.88 -10.80 -1.71
C MET A 155 2.11 -10.58 -3.21
N GLY A 156 1.89 -9.33 -3.63
CA GLY A 156 2.29 -8.78 -4.93
C GLY A 156 3.18 -7.55 -4.78
N PHE A 157 3.70 -7.07 -5.91
CA PHE A 157 4.55 -5.89 -6.02
C PHE A 157 3.90 -4.83 -6.91
#